data_fd7ccf50b692dcf5c59351a835d705a0
#
_entry.id   fd7ccf50b692dcf5c59351a835d705a0
#
_cell.length_a   1.000
_cell.length_b   1.000
_cell.length_c   1.000
_cell.angle_alpha   90.00
_cell.angle_beta   90.00
_cell.angle_gamma   90.00
#
_symmetry.space_group_name_H-M   'P 1'
#
loop_
_entity.id
_entity.type
_entity.pdbx_description
1 polymer ?
#
loop_
_entity_poly.entity_id
_entity_poly.type
_entity_poly.pdbx_seq_one_letter_code
_entity_poly.pdbx_strand_id
1 'polypeptide(L)'
;APALTPPPAPIVKDLTPEQQKQAFFLQGFFLVRQAQWASIATELDLSDEEVSALLDGMRAALKNETPKFKAEDIIPGAEKMIGERVAGKAKRWGAQNEAFLAKIDADKEFKKTASGLRYKIITPGTDPKPTAASTVKCLYTGKTVDGKVFDSTATRGNAPAEFPLNGVIPAWTEAVPMIGKGGKILLVAPANIAYGEQGQGPIPPNSVLEFEVELVEIVK
;
A
#
# COMPACT_ATOMS: atom_id res chain seq x y z
N ALA A 1 -18.55 -25.20 -39.53
CA ALA A 1 -17.28 -24.75 -38.99
C ALA A 1 -16.61 -25.93 -38.30
N PRO A 2 -15.32 -26.27 -38.57
CA PRO A 2 -14.65 -27.35 -37.86
C PRO A 2 -14.47 -26.93 -36.39
N ALA A 3 -14.79 -27.86 -35.49
CA ALA A 3 -14.59 -27.69 -34.06
C ALA A 3 -13.10 -27.48 -33.77
N LEU A 4 -12.75 -26.38 -33.14
CA LEU A 4 -11.42 -26.11 -32.64
C LEU A 4 -11.10 -27.17 -31.55
N THR A 5 -10.18 -28.05 -31.82
CA THR A 5 -9.64 -28.96 -30.82
C THR A 5 -8.96 -28.12 -29.72
N PRO A 6 -9.25 -28.37 -28.45
CA PRO A 6 -8.58 -27.67 -27.37
C PRO A 6 -7.06 -27.93 -27.45
N PRO A 7 -6.22 -26.94 -27.08
CA PRO A 7 -4.78 -27.13 -27.05
C PRO A 7 -4.44 -28.33 -26.14
N PRO A 8 -3.40 -29.12 -26.46
CA PRO A 8 -2.99 -30.23 -25.63
C PRO A 8 -2.62 -29.73 -24.23
N ALA A 9 -3.03 -30.48 -23.21
CA ALA A 9 -2.68 -30.15 -21.81
C ALA A 9 -1.15 -30.06 -21.67
N PRO A 10 -0.63 -29.12 -20.89
CA PRO A 10 0.80 -28.97 -20.69
C PRO A 10 1.38 -30.30 -20.14
N ILE A 11 2.48 -30.77 -20.74
CA ILE A 11 3.19 -31.97 -20.27
C ILE A 11 3.84 -31.59 -18.92
N VAL A 12 3.26 -32.04 -17.82
CA VAL A 12 3.81 -31.90 -16.49
C VAL A 12 4.93 -32.92 -16.33
N LYS A 13 6.19 -32.47 -16.31
CA LYS A 13 7.34 -33.32 -16.00
C LYS A 13 7.46 -33.50 -14.49
N ASP A 14 7.90 -34.67 -14.06
CA ASP A 14 8.24 -34.89 -12.65
C ASP A 14 9.37 -33.95 -12.21
N LEU A 15 9.22 -33.41 -11.02
CA LEU A 15 10.19 -32.48 -10.43
C LEU A 15 11.44 -33.24 -9.97
N THR A 16 12.61 -32.69 -10.25
CA THR A 16 13.85 -33.14 -9.62
C THR A 16 13.80 -32.91 -8.11
N PRO A 17 14.62 -33.60 -7.30
CA PRO A 17 14.67 -33.37 -5.85
C PRO A 17 14.92 -31.91 -5.46
N GLU A 18 15.70 -31.17 -6.23
CA GLU A 18 15.94 -29.74 -5.98
C GLU A 18 14.69 -28.90 -6.32
N GLN A 19 14.03 -29.19 -7.42
CA GLN A 19 12.77 -28.54 -7.78
C GLN A 19 11.64 -28.83 -6.79
N GLN A 20 11.61 -30.01 -6.17
CA GLN A 20 10.68 -30.34 -5.09
C GLN A 20 10.90 -29.44 -3.86
N LYS A 21 12.16 -29.21 -3.46
CA LYS A 21 12.49 -28.26 -2.37
C LYS A 21 12.05 -26.83 -2.72
N GLN A 22 12.29 -26.40 -3.95
CA GLN A 22 11.85 -25.08 -4.44
C GLN A 22 10.33 -24.97 -4.45
N ALA A 23 9.59 -26.03 -4.79
CA ALA A 23 8.14 -26.04 -4.75
C ALA A 23 7.62 -25.87 -3.31
N PHE A 24 8.20 -26.57 -2.32
CA PHE A 24 7.85 -26.38 -0.91
C PHE A 24 8.24 -24.99 -0.39
N PHE A 25 9.37 -24.43 -0.82
CA PHE A 25 9.73 -23.05 -0.52
C PHE A 25 8.66 -22.07 -1.03
N LEU A 26 8.22 -22.23 -2.29
CA LEU A 26 7.15 -21.41 -2.89
C LEU A 26 5.83 -21.55 -2.14
N GLN A 27 5.46 -22.78 -1.73
CA GLN A 27 4.26 -22.99 -0.92
C GLN A 27 4.32 -22.22 0.40
N GLY A 28 5.43 -22.31 1.14
CA GLY A 28 5.64 -21.53 2.37
C GLY A 28 5.58 -20.03 2.13
N PHE A 29 6.26 -19.55 1.08
CA PHE A 29 6.26 -18.13 0.69
C PHE A 29 4.85 -17.61 0.39
N PHE A 30 4.05 -18.36 -0.37
CA PHE A 30 2.69 -17.96 -0.68
C PHE A 30 1.75 -18.02 0.53
N LEU A 31 1.89 -19.02 1.41
CA LEU A 31 1.12 -19.10 2.65
C LEU A 31 1.34 -17.87 3.54
N VAL A 32 2.60 -17.47 3.74
CA VAL A 32 2.93 -16.27 4.51
C VAL A 32 2.33 -15.01 3.89
N ARG A 33 2.36 -14.90 2.56
CA ARG A 33 1.78 -13.74 1.86
C ARG A 33 0.26 -13.72 1.90
N GLN A 34 -0.41 -14.86 1.69
CA GLN A 34 -1.87 -14.98 1.76
C GLN A 34 -2.41 -14.71 3.17
N ALA A 35 -1.73 -15.19 4.19
CA ALA A 35 -2.07 -14.94 5.58
C ALA A 35 -1.69 -13.54 6.07
N GLN A 36 -1.12 -12.70 5.21
CA GLN A 36 -0.61 -11.35 5.55
C GLN A 36 0.45 -11.34 6.67
N TRP A 37 1.06 -12.48 6.99
CA TRP A 37 2.09 -12.58 8.03
C TRP A 37 3.36 -11.81 7.69
N ALA A 38 3.59 -11.51 6.42
CA ALA A 38 4.70 -10.65 6.00
C ALA A 38 4.60 -9.23 6.61
N SER A 39 3.40 -8.77 6.98
CA SER A 39 3.21 -7.47 7.66
C SER A 39 3.72 -7.49 9.10
N ILE A 40 3.66 -8.64 9.79
CA ILE A 40 4.07 -8.76 11.20
C ILE A 40 5.50 -8.28 11.42
N ALA A 41 6.45 -8.74 10.59
CA ALA A 41 7.84 -8.33 10.70
C ALA A 41 8.01 -6.81 10.53
N THR A 42 7.25 -6.23 9.59
CA THR A 42 7.25 -4.78 9.35
C THR A 42 6.53 -4.02 10.46
N GLU A 43 5.38 -4.51 10.93
CA GLU A 43 4.58 -3.85 11.98
C GLU A 43 5.29 -3.81 13.33
N LEU A 44 6.05 -4.86 13.64
CA LEU A 44 6.77 -4.97 14.91
C LEU A 44 8.23 -4.51 14.82
N ASP A 45 8.71 -4.04 13.66
CA ASP A 45 10.11 -3.69 13.39
C ASP A 45 11.06 -4.82 13.86
N LEU A 46 10.77 -6.09 13.44
CA LEU A 46 11.55 -7.25 13.86
C LEU A 46 12.95 -7.21 13.26
N SER A 47 13.96 -7.50 14.09
CA SER A 47 15.32 -7.77 13.65
C SER A 47 15.40 -9.12 12.92
N ASP A 48 16.50 -9.35 12.18
CA ASP A 48 16.73 -10.64 11.50
C ASP A 48 16.78 -11.81 12.50
N GLU A 49 17.28 -11.58 13.71
CA GLU A 49 17.32 -12.56 14.79
C GLU A 49 15.91 -12.90 15.30
N GLU A 50 15.05 -11.89 15.45
CA GLU A 50 13.66 -12.07 15.86
C GLU A 50 12.82 -12.74 14.76
N VAL A 51 13.08 -12.42 13.50
CA VAL A 51 12.48 -13.13 12.35
C VAL A 51 12.93 -14.58 12.34
N SER A 52 14.22 -14.87 12.61
CA SER A 52 14.73 -16.24 12.72
C SER A 52 14.05 -17.00 13.84
N ALA A 53 13.89 -16.40 15.02
CA ALA A 53 13.20 -17.02 16.16
C ALA A 53 11.72 -17.32 15.84
N LEU A 54 11.04 -16.41 15.14
CA LEU A 54 9.66 -16.63 14.67
C LEU A 54 9.58 -17.83 13.72
N LEU A 55 10.51 -17.93 12.77
CA LEU A 55 10.57 -19.05 11.82
C LEU A 55 10.90 -20.38 12.51
N ASP A 56 11.75 -20.36 13.54
CA ASP A 56 12.04 -21.55 14.35
C ASP A 56 10.80 -22.04 15.12
N GLY A 57 10.01 -21.12 15.66
CA GLY A 57 8.73 -21.45 16.27
C GLY A 57 7.74 -22.09 15.28
N MET A 58 7.64 -21.52 14.08
CA MET A 58 6.81 -22.09 13.00
C MET A 58 7.29 -23.48 12.59
N ARG A 59 8.62 -23.69 12.49
CA ARG A 59 9.22 -24.99 12.19
C ARG A 59 8.89 -26.02 13.26
N ALA A 60 9.01 -25.64 14.54
CA ALA A 60 8.67 -26.51 15.67
C ALA A 60 7.19 -26.93 15.62
N ALA A 61 6.29 -25.97 15.36
CA ALA A 61 4.85 -26.25 15.23
C ALA A 61 4.55 -27.21 14.07
N LEU A 62 5.17 -27.05 12.90
CA LEU A 62 5.01 -27.94 11.75
C LEU A 62 5.49 -29.37 12.03
N LYS A 63 6.45 -29.54 12.96
CA LYS A 63 6.96 -30.85 13.38
C LYS A 63 6.25 -31.42 14.62
N ASN A 64 5.21 -30.73 15.14
CA ASN A 64 4.54 -31.06 16.40
C ASN A 64 5.51 -31.13 17.61
N GLU A 65 6.58 -30.32 17.60
CA GLU A 65 7.50 -30.16 18.72
C GLU A 65 6.90 -29.21 19.75
N THR A 66 7.10 -29.49 21.04
CA THR A 66 6.67 -28.60 22.11
C THR A 66 7.80 -27.61 22.45
N PRO A 67 7.46 -26.35 22.80
CA PRO A 67 8.44 -25.38 23.28
C PRO A 67 9.23 -25.92 24.50
N LYS A 68 10.53 -25.62 24.55
CA LYS A 68 11.40 -26.01 25.67
C LYS A 68 11.29 -25.07 26.88
N PHE A 69 10.39 -24.10 26.82
CA PHE A 69 10.11 -23.14 27.88
C PHE A 69 8.61 -23.11 28.15
N LYS A 70 8.21 -22.59 29.33
CA LYS A 70 6.83 -22.45 29.70
C LYS A 70 6.25 -21.18 29.05
N ALA A 71 5.20 -21.33 28.27
CA ALA A 71 4.57 -20.22 27.58
C ALA A 71 4.01 -19.17 28.58
N GLU A 72 3.46 -19.63 29.69
CA GLU A 72 2.91 -18.80 30.77
C GLU A 72 3.93 -17.84 31.41
N ASP A 73 5.23 -18.17 31.38
CA ASP A 73 6.30 -17.31 31.90
C ASP A 73 6.66 -16.19 30.91
N ILE A 74 6.37 -16.37 29.62
CA ILE A 74 6.82 -15.49 28.53
C ILE A 74 5.69 -14.61 27.99
N ILE A 75 4.47 -15.14 27.86
CA ILE A 75 3.34 -14.47 27.19
C ILE A 75 3.08 -13.06 27.76
N PRO A 76 3.00 -12.81 29.09
CA PRO A 76 2.70 -11.48 29.60
C PRO A 76 3.77 -10.44 29.23
N GLY A 77 5.04 -10.85 29.24
CA GLY A 77 6.16 -10.00 28.81
C GLY A 77 6.14 -9.74 27.31
N ALA A 78 5.79 -10.75 26.51
CA ALA A 78 5.67 -10.64 25.06
C ALA A 78 4.54 -9.69 24.66
N GLU A 79 3.37 -9.80 25.26
CA GLU A 79 2.23 -8.91 25.01
C GLU A 79 2.58 -7.45 25.32
N LYS A 80 3.23 -7.20 26.45
CA LYS A 80 3.70 -5.87 26.82
C LYS A 80 4.69 -5.32 25.79
N MET A 81 5.71 -6.09 25.44
CA MET A 81 6.75 -5.71 24.45
C MET A 81 6.13 -5.40 23.08
N ILE A 82 5.22 -6.25 22.61
CA ILE A 82 4.51 -6.06 21.34
C ILE A 82 3.69 -4.77 21.39
N GLY A 83 2.91 -4.55 22.43
CA GLY A 83 2.12 -3.34 22.62
C GLY A 83 2.97 -2.07 22.62
N GLU A 84 4.13 -2.09 23.31
CA GLU A 84 5.06 -0.96 23.32
C GLU A 84 5.68 -0.69 21.94
N ARG A 85 6.01 -1.72 21.17
CA ARG A 85 6.53 -1.58 19.80
C ARG A 85 5.49 -0.97 18.86
N VAL A 86 4.26 -1.49 18.87
CA VAL A 86 3.15 -0.98 18.06
C VAL A 86 2.88 0.48 18.40
N ALA A 87 2.76 0.82 19.70
CA ALA A 87 2.53 2.20 20.14
C ALA A 87 3.69 3.13 19.77
N GLY A 88 4.92 2.68 19.95
CA GLY A 88 6.12 3.43 19.59
C GLY A 88 6.19 3.72 18.09
N LYS A 89 5.85 2.74 17.25
CA LYS A 89 5.79 2.91 15.79
C LYS A 89 4.69 3.89 15.37
N ALA A 90 3.48 3.75 15.92
CA ALA A 90 2.38 4.67 15.65
C ALA A 90 2.76 6.11 16.02
N LYS A 91 3.44 6.33 17.16
CA LYS A 91 3.93 7.63 17.58
C LYS A 91 4.97 8.20 16.61
N ARG A 92 5.97 7.40 16.21
CA ARG A 92 6.97 7.82 15.19
C ARG A 92 6.32 8.18 13.87
N TRP A 93 5.36 7.36 13.42
CA TRP A 93 4.61 7.59 12.19
C TRP A 93 3.79 8.89 12.25
N GLY A 94 3.10 9.14 13.35
CA GLY A 94 2.38 10.41 13.60
C GLY A 94 3.32 11.61 13.50
N ALA A 95 4.47 11.57 14.17
CA ALA A 95 5.46 12.63 14.12
C ALA A 95 6.02 12.88 12.70
N GLN A 96 6.23 11.82 11.91
CA GLN A 96 6.65 11.93 10.51
C GLN A 96 5.57 12.59 9.64
N ASN A 97 4.30 12.22 9.83
CA ASN A 97 3.17 12.83 9.15
C ASN A 97 3.05 14.33 9.46
N GLU A 98 3.17 14.71 10.73
CA GLU A 98 3.13 16.12 11.17
C GLU A 98 4.29 16.93 10.58
N ALA A 99 5.51 16.39 10.64
CA ALA A 99 6.69 17.03 10.07
C ALA A 99 6.56 17.20 8.54
N PHE A 100 6.02 16.21 7.85
CA PHE A 100 5.77 16.29 6.42
C PHE A 100 4.73 17.35 6.08
N LEU A 101 3.61 17.39 6.79
CA LEU A 101 2.59 18.42 6.61
C LEU A 101 3.14 19.83 6.89
N ALA A 102 3.95 20.00 7.95
CA ALA A 102 4.58 21.27 8.25
C ALA A 102 5.52 21.75 7.15
N LYS A 103 6.28 20.79 6.54
CA LYS A 103 7.13 21.09 5.38
C LYS A 103 6.31 21.54 4.17
N ILE A 104 5.19 20.88 3.88
CA ILE A 104 4.30 21.24 2.77
C ILE A 104 3.60 22.58 3.04
N ASP A 105 3.16 22.83 4.27
CA ASP A 105 2.51 24.09 4.66
C ASP A 105 3.49 25.29 4.61
N ALA A 106 4.80 25.06 4.71
CA ALA A 106 5.85 26.09 4.52
C ALA A 106 6.15 26.40 3.05
N ASP A 107 5.80 25.51 2.12
CA ASP A 107 5.99 25.71 0.68
C ASP A 107 4.86 26.58 0.11
N LYS A 108 5.19 27.80 -0.30
CA LYS A 108 4.23 28.79 -0.85
C LYS A 108 3.57 28.37 -2.16
N GLU A 109 4.09 27.36 -2.85
CA GLU A 109 3.50 26.84 -4.08
C GLU A 109 2.31 25.92 -3.81
N PHE A 110 2.24 25.35 -2.60
CA PHE A 110 1.08 24.60 -2.17
C PHE A 110 -0.03 25.50 -1.65
N LYS A 111 -1.26 25.16 -2.04
CA LYS A 111 -2.49 25.74 -1.51
C LYS A 111 -3.17 24.72 -0.60
N LYS A 112 -3.91 25.21 0.39
CA LYS A 112 -4.64 24.38 1.34
C LYS A 112 -6.14 24.67 1.24
N THR A 113 -6.95 23.63 1.22
CA THR A 113 -8.41 23.74 1.23
C THR A 113 -8.99 23.60 2.63
N ALA A 114 -10.29 23.83 2.77
CA ALA A 114 -11.00 23.66 4.05
C ALA A 114 -11.03 22.21 4.55
N SER A 115 -10.98 21.19 3.63
CA SER A 115 -10.90 19.78 4.00
C SER A 115 -9.53 19.38 4.58
N GLY A 116 -8.53 20.25 4.45
CA GLY A 116 -7.15 19.97 4.82
C GLY A 116 -6.30 19.39 3.68
N LEU A 117 -6.84 19.27 2.47
CA LEU A 117 -6.07 18.89 1.29
C LEU A 117 -5.03 19.98 1.00
N ARG A 118 -3.77 19.59 0.69
CA ARG A 118 -2.77 20.49 0.12
C ARG A 118 -2.55 20.07 -1.31
N TYR A 119 -2.44 21.07 -2.20
CA TYR A 119 -2.27 20.80 -3.62
C TYR A 119 -1.41 21.85 -4.31
N LYS A 120 -0.72 21.42 -5.36
CA LYS A 120 0.04 22.27 -6.28
C LYS A 120 -0.27 21.84 -7.71
N ILE A 121 -0.83 22.74 -8.51
CA ILE A 121 -1.07 22.48 -9.92
C ILE A 121 0.24 22.70 -10.67
N ILE A 122 0.77 21.63 -11.25
CA ILE A 122 1.99 21.66 -12.09
C ILE A 122 1.64 22.11 -13.50
N THR A 123 0.56 21.51 -14.05
CA THR A 123 0.02 21.86 -15.35
C THR A 123 -1.50 21.94 -15.24
N PRO A 124 -2.13 23.05 -15.62
CA PRO A 124 -3.58 23.19 -15.47
C PRO A 124 -4.39 22.28 -16.40
N GLY A 125 -3.81 21.89 -17.55
CA GLY A 125 -4.53 21.15 -18.59
C GLY A 125 -5.49 22.06 -19.39
N THR A 126 -6.36 21.43 -20.18
CA THR A 126 -7.32 22.12 -21.06
C THR A 126 -8.76 21.87 -20.62
N ASP A 127 -9.61 22.86 -20.76
CA ASP A 127 -11.07 22.72 -20.53
C ASP A 127 -11.72 21.75 -21.55
N PRO A 128 -12.84 21.11 -21.19
CA PRO A 128 -13.51 21.20 -19.90
C PRO A 128 -12.77 20.44 -18.77
N LYS A 129 -12.99 20.87 -17.53
CA LYS A 129 -12.57 20.13 -16.34
C LYS A 129 -13.61 19.08 -15.97
N PRO A 130 -13.22 17.95 -15.35
CA PRO A 130 -14.16 16.98 -14.83
C PRO A 130 -14.93 17.54 -13.63
N THR A 131 -16.05 16.90 -13.32
CA THR A 131 -16.82 17.12 -12.11
C THR A 131 -16.62 15.94 -11.15
N ALA A 132 -17.08 16.06 -9.92
CA ALA A 132 -17.04 14.95 -8.94
C ALA A 132 -17.84 13.70 -9.41
N ALA A 133 -18.75 13.84 -10.39
CA ALA A 133 -19.52 12.72 -10.95
C ALA A 133 -18.88 12.12 -12.22
N SER A 134 -17.79 12.70 -12.71
CA SER A 134 -17.13 12.25 -13.94
C SER A 134 -16.34 10.96 -13.73
N THR A 135 -16.21 10.18 -14.81
CA THR A 135 -15.25 9.10 -14.94
C THR A 135 -14.03 9.60 -15.70
N VAL A 136 -12.85 9.36 -15.16
CA VAL A 136 -11.59 9.88 -15.69
C VAL A 136 -10.56 8.77 -15.86
N LYS A 137 -9.60 8.98 -16.77
CA LYS A 137 -8.39 8.16 -16.89
C LYS A 137 -7.19 8.98 -16.40
N CYS A 138 -6.46 8.44 -15.44
CA CYS A 138 -5.31 9.10 -14.86
C CYS A 138 -4.07 8.21 -14.88
N LEU A 139 -2.90 8.85 -15.03
CA LEU A 139 -1.62 8.31 -14.60
C LEU A 139 -1.35 8.86 -13.21
N TYR A 140 -0.85 8.02 -12.30
CA TYR A 140 -0.58 8.47 -10.94
C TYR A 140 0.50 7.67 -10.24
N THR A 141 1.06 8.28 -9.20
CA THR A 141 1.92 7.63 -8.22
C THR A 141 1.51 8.11 -6.84
N GLY A 142 1.20 7.17 -5.96
CA GLY A 142 0.90 7.42 -4.54
C GLY A 142 2.04 6.96 -3.65
N LYS A 143 2.42 7.82 -2.69
CA LYS A 143 3.50 7.60 -1.73
C LYS A 143 3.07 7.90 -0.31
N THR A 144 3.65 7.19 0.63
CA THR A 144 3.64 7.54 2.04
C THR A 144 4.71 8.60 2.34
N VAL A 145 4.63 9.24 3.52
CA VAL A 145 5.54 10.35 3.91
C VAL A 145 7.02 9.98 3.98
N ASP A 146 7.35 8.69 4.11
CA ASP A 146 8.69 8.12 4.03
C ASP A 146 9.18 7.88 2.59
N GLY A 147 8.37 8.29 1.59
CA GLY A 147 8.67 8.18 0.16
C GLY A 147 8.38 6.80 -0.44
N LYS A 148 7.86 5.84 0.33
CA LYS A 148 7.52 4.51 -0.17
C LYS A 148 6.31 4.58 -1.10
N VAL A 149 6.49 4.14 -2.35
CA VAL A 149 5.40 4.00 -3.31
C VAL A 149 4.51 2.83 -2.91
N PHE A 150 3.24 3.09 -2.67
CA PHE A 150 2.26 2.05 -2.36
C PHE A 150 1.40 1.67 -3.56
N ASP A 151 1.22 2.58 -4.52
CA ASP A 151 0.53 2.31 -5.77
C ASP A 151 0.98 3.27 -6.87
N SER A 152 1.11 2.77 -8.10
CA SER A 152 1.50 3.57 -9.26
C SER A 152 1.09 2.89 -10.56
N THR A 153 0.63 3.67 -11.53
CA THR A 153 0.43 3.21 -12.91
C THR A 153 1.74 2.81 -13.58
N ALA A 154 2.86 3.40 -13.21
CA ALA A 154 4.18 3.06 -13.75
C ALA A 154 4.58 1.61 -13.48
N THR A 155 4.17 1.03 -12.34
CA THR A 155 4.44 -0.37 -12.00
C THR A 155 3.57 -1.37 -12.77
N ARG A 156 2.54 -0.86 -13.48
CA ARG A 156 1.58 -1.64 -14.28
C ARG A 156 1.68 -1.31 -15.78
N GLY A 157 2.87 -1.06 -16.28
CA GLY A 157 3.12 -0.77 -17.69
C GLY A 157 2.75 0.66 -18.12
N ASN A 158 2.59 1.58 -17.16
CA ASN A 158 2.24 2.99 -17.39
C ASN A 158 0.95 3.19 -18.22
N ALA A 159 0.01 2.27 -18.10
CA ALA A 159 -1.32 2.41 -18.70
C ALA A 159 -2.20 3.28 -17.80
N PRO A 160 -2.92 4.29 -18.35
CA PRO A 160 -3.86 5.10 -17.57
C PRO A 160 -4.94 4.22 -16.93
N ALA A 161 -5.19 4.44 -15.64
CA ALA A 161 -6.24 3.74 -14.91
C ALA A 161 -7.52 4.56 -14.90
N GLU A 162 -8.67 3.89 -15.04
CA GLU A 162 -9.99 4.51 -15.12
C GLU A 162 -10.67 4.51 -13.75
N PHE A 163 -11.21 5.66 -13.35
CA PHE A 163 -11.86 5.86 -12.06
C PHE A 163 -13.12 6.71 -12.18
N PRO A 164 -14.24 6.30 -11.57
CA PRO A 164 -15.33 7.22 -11.26
C PRO A 164 -14.91 8.08 -10.06
N LEU A 165 -14.92 9.40 -10.19
CA LEU A 165 -14.42 10.31 -9.14
C LEU A 165 -15.26 10.28 -7.85
N ASN A 166 -16.49 9.80 -7.91
CA ASN A 166 -17.32 9.53 -6.72
C ASN A 166 -17.02 8.21 -6.03
N GLY A 167 -16.14 7.37 -6.59
CA GLY A 167 -15.75 6.07 -6.06
C GLY A 167 -14.30 6.01 -5.54
N VAL A 168 -13.58 7.13 -5.54
CA VAL A 168 -12.21 7.24 -5.04
C VAL A 168 -12.17 7.94 -3.67
N ILE A 169 -10.99 8.06 -3.08
CA ILE A 169 -10.82 8.79 -1.81
C ILE A 169 -11.25 10.27 -1.96
N PRO A 170 -11.81 10.90 -0.91
CA PRO A 170 -12.30 12.29 -0.97
C PRO A 170 -11.28 13.29 -1.50
N ALA A 171 -10.00 13.09 -1.18
CA ALA A 171 -8.92 13.95 -1.69
C ALA A 171 -8.86 13.98 -3.23
N TRP A 172 -9.09 12.87 -3.91
CA TRP A 172 -9.12 12.81 -5.38
C TRP A 172 -10.40 13.40 -5.96
N THR A 173 -11.54 13.10 -5.34
CA THR A 173 -12.83 13.70 -5.72
C THR A 173 -12.78 15.24 -5.68
N GLU A 174 -12.04 15.80 -4.75
CA GLU A 174 -11.82 17.23 -4.60
C GLU A 174 -10.76 17.78 -5.56
N ALA A 175 -9.62 17.10 -5.70
CA ALA A 175 -8.45 17.63 -6.39
C ALA A 175 -8.53 17.49 -7.92
N VAL A 176 -8.96 16.34 -8.44
CA VAL A 176 -8.94 16.08 -9.88
C VAL A 176 -9.80 17.05 -10.69
N PRO A 177 -10.96 17.53 -10.18
CA PRO A 177 -11.73 18.61 -10.83
C PRO A 177 -11.03 19.97 -10.93
N MET A 178 -9.88 20.15 -10.27
CA MET A 178 -9.13 21.42 -10.36
C MET A 178 -8.32 21.54 -11.65
N ILE A 179 -8.08 20.41 -12.35
CA ILE A 179 -7.29 20.35 -13.59
C ILE A 179 -8.14 19.83 -14.77
N GLY A 180 -7.75 20.20 -15.97
CA GLY A 180 -8.33 19.70 -17.21
C GLY A 180 -7.50 18.57 -17.85
N LYS A 181 -7.90 18.11 -19.04
CA LYS A 181 -7.16 17.10 -19.80
C LYS A 181 -5.70 17.52 -20.05
N GLY A 182 -4.76 16.61 -19.81
CA GLY A 182 -3.31 16.86 -19.85
C GLY A 182 -2.79 17.64 -18.65
N GLY A 183 -3.66 17.93 -17.67
CA GLY A 183 -3.28 18.59 -16.42
C GLY A 183 -2.57 17.64 -15.46
N LYS A 184 -1.67 18.20 -14.66
CA LYS A 184 -0.91 17.48 -13.63
C LYS A 184 -0.98 18.24 -12.30
N ILE A 185 -1.26 17.51 -11.23
CA ILE A 185 -1.41 18.03 -9.88
C ILE A 185 -0.65 17.15 -8.87
N LEU A 186 0.04 17.82 -7.95
CA LEU A 186 0.53 17.20 -6.73
C LEU A 186 -0.51 17.45 -5.64
N LEU A 187 -0.85 16.43 -4.87
CA LEU A 187 -1.74 16.55 -3.74
C LEU A 187 -1.19 15.81 -2.53
N VAL A 188 -1.38 16.41 -1.37
CA VAL A 188 -1.05 15.83 -0.08
C VAL A 188 -2.34 15.76 0.74
N ALA A 189 -2.77 14.52 1.00
CA ALA A 189 -4.02 14.18 1.64
C ALA A 189 -3.79 13.75 3.08
N PRO A 190 -4.31 14.45 4.09
CA PRO A 190 -4.37 13.91 5.44
C PRO A 190 -5.32 12.70 5.51
N ALA A 191 -5.13 11.87 6.53
CA ALA A 191 -5.82 10.57 6.64
C ALA A 191 -7.34 10.65 6.54
N ASN A 192 -7.96 11.69 7.11
CA ASN A 192 -9.43 11.87 7.13
C ASN A 192 -10.08 12.04 5.74
N ILE A 193 -9.32 12.39 4.73
CA ILE A 193 -9.76 12.48 3.33
C ILE A 193 -9.05 11.45 2.43
N ALA A 194 -8.38 10.47 3.05
CA ALA A 194 -7.70 9.35 2.39
C ALA A 194 -8.20 8.01 2.97
N TYR A 195 -7.36 7.23 3.66
CA TYR A 195 -7.72 5.90 4.16
C TYR A 195 -7.95 5.85 5.68
N GLY A 196 -8.03 6.99 6.35
CA GLY A 196 -8.47 7.12 7.74
C GLY A 196 -7.58 6.46 8.76
N GLU A 197 -8.19 6.16 9.91
CA GLU A 197 -7.54 5.58 11.09
C GLU A 197 -7.15 4.10 10.89
N GLN A 198 -7.72 3.43 9.90
CA GLN A 198 -7.46 2.00 9.66
C GLN A 198 -6.32 1.79 8.67
N GLY A 199 -6.03 2.77 7.79
CA GLY A 199 -5.14 2.54 6.66
C GLY A 199 -5.74 1.56 5.64
N GLN A 200 -4.93 1.07 4.69
CA GLN A 200 -5.35 0.04 3.74
C GLN A 200 -4.13 -0.65 3.13
N GLY A 201 -4.07 -1.97 3.21
CA GLY A 201 -2.98 -2.77 2.63
C GLY A 201 -1.61 -2.28 3.11
N PRO A 202 -0.73 -1.77 2.22
CA PRO A 202 0.59 -1.27 2.62
C PRO A 202 0.58 0.13 3.24
N ILE A 203 -0.61 0.78 3.33
CA ILE A 203 -0.77 2.13 3.89
C ILE A 203 -1.05 2.02 5.39
N PRO A 204 -0.14 2.49 6.26
CA PRO A 204 -0.35 2.45 7.71
C PRO A 204 -1.57 3.27 8.17
N PRO A 205 -2.12 2.98 9.36
CA PRO A 205 -3.12 3.80 10.02
C PRO A 205 -2.72 5.28 10.11
N ASN A 206 -3.70 6.17 9.95
CA ASN A 206 -3.51 7.63 10.07
C ASN A 206 -2.43 8.21 9.14
N SER A 207 -2.23 7.62 7.95
CA SER A 207 -1.23 8.08 7.00
C SER A 207 -1.63 9.36 6.28
N VAL A 208 -0.71 10.31 6.23
CA VAL A 208 -0.69 11.37 5.23
C VAL A 208 -0.10 10.79 3.95
N LEU A 209 -0.73 11.08 2.82
CA LEU A 209 -0.36 10.53 1.52
C LEU A 209 -0.04 11.64 0.53
N GLU A 210 0.99 11.43 -0.27
CA GLU A 210 1.33 12.26 -1.42
C GLU A 210 0.93 11.53 -2.70
N PHE A 211 0.31 12.24 -3.64
CA PHE A 211 0.04 11.73 -4.98
C PHE A 211 0.49 12.74 -6.04
N GLU A 212 1.13 12.24 -7.07
CA GLU A 212 1.24 12.92 -8.34
C GLU A 212 0.17 12.32 -9.27
N VAL A 213 -0.70 13.17 -9.82
CA VAL A 213 -1.81 12.74 -10.68
C VAL A 213 -1.78 13.54 -11.98
N GLU A 214 -1.83 12.83 -13.11
CA GLU A 214 -1.99 13.40 -14.43
C GLU A 214 -3.33 12.95 -15.03
N LEU A 215 -4.18 13.90 -15.37
CA LEU A 215 -5.47 13.66 -16.01
C LEU A 215 -5.28 13.45 -17.52
N VAL A 216 -5.38 12.21 -17.96
CA VAL A 216 -5.19 11.84 -19.38
C VAL A 216 -6.47 12.07 -20.20
N GLU A 217 -7.63 11.70 -19.64
CA GLU A 217 -8.90 11.74 -20.35
C GLU A 217 -10.08 11.89 -19.38
N ILE A 218 -11.10 12.61 -19.81
CA ILE A 218 -12.42 12.63 -19.17
C ILE A 218 -13.32 11.73 -20.03
N VAL A 219 -13.75 10.59 -19.46
CA VAL A 219 -14.52 9.56 -20.21
C VAL A 219 -16.00 9.92 -20.24
N LYS A 220 -16.52 10.46 -19.12
CA LYS A 220 -17.94 10.80 -18.96
C LYS A 220 -18.12 11.85 -17.86
#